data_8ce804578b9192481c09a4ade4e1b4d0
#
_entry.id   8ce804578b9192481c09a4ade4e1b4d0
#
_cell.length_a   1.000
_cell.length_b   1.000
_cell.length_c   1.000
_cell.angle_alpha   90.00
_cell.angle_beta   90.00
_cell.angle_gamma   90.00
#
_symmetry.space_group_name_H-M   'P 1'
#
loop_
_entity.id
_entity.type
_entity.pdbx_description
1 polymer ?
#
loop_
_entity_poly.entity_id
_entity_poly.type
_entity_poly.pdbx_seq_one_letter_code
_entity_poly.pdbx_strand_id
1 'polypeptide(L)'
;MFFAPGVQLYTATHPLDAELRKTLENALPITIGDDCWIGGNSVICPGITIGKGCVIGAGSVVTKNIPDNSLAVGNPAKVIRKLNQE
;
A
#
# COMPACT_ATOMS: atom_id res chain seq x y z
N MET A 1 2.82 8.69 -9.56
CA MET A 1 2.61 8.20 -8.20
C MET A 1 2.74 9.34 -7.22
N PHE A 2 1.83 9.45 -6.31
CA PHE A 2 1.83 10.53 -5.31
C PHE A 2 1.61 9.97 -3.91
N PHE A 3 2.47 10.35 -2.98
CA PHE A 3 2.33 9.99 -1.57
C PHE A 3 2.07 11.23 -0.75
N ALA A 4 0.95 11.23 -0.01
CA ALA A 4 0.68 12.25 0.98
C ALA A 4 1.57 12.04 2.22
N PRO A 5 1.70 13.04 3.09
CA PRO A 5 2.51 12.90 4.30
C PRO A 5 2.07 11.73 5.17
N GLY A 6 3.02 11.08 5.81
CA GLY A 6 2.76 10.02 6.76
C GLY A 6 2.56 8.63 6.17
N VAL A 7 2.70 8.46 4.85
CA VAL A 7 2.61 7.13 4.23
C VAL A 7 3.79 6.28 4.66
N GLN A 8 3.53 5.03 5.00
CA GLN A 8 4.55 4.09 5.43
C GLN A 8 4.58 2.87 4.52
N LEU A 9 5.78 2.55 4.02
CA LEU A 9 6.01 1.40 3.15
C LEU A 9 6.95 0.44 3.87
N TYR A 10 6.45 -0.73 4.20
CA TYR A 10 7.21 -1.70 4.98
C TYR A 10 7.93 -2.70 4.10
N THR A 11 8.87 -2.23 3.31
CA THR A 11 9.69 -3.09 2.46
C THR A 11 11.01 -3.45 3.08
N ALA A 12 11.53 -2.60 3.98
CA ALA A 12 12.85 -2.78 4.56
C ALA A 12 12.72 -3.17 6.02
N THR A 13 13.74 -3.82 6.52
CA THR A 13 13.78 -4.20 7.92
C THR A 13 13.85 -2.98 8.81
N HIS A 14 13.07 -2.97 9.83
CA HIS A 14 13.14 -1.98 10.88
C HIS A 14 13.10 -2.72 12.20
N PRO A 15 14.24 -2.99 12.80
CA PRO A 15 14.34 -3.99 13.86
C PRO A 15 13.87 -3.49 15.21
N LEU A 16 12.57 -3.43 15.39
CA LEU A 16 12.01 -3.11 16.69
C LEU A 16 12.10 -4.32 17.62
N ASP A 17 11.99 -5.52 17.07
CA ASP A 17 12.26 -6.75 17.80
C ASP A 17 12.73 -7.83 16.83
N ALA A 18 13.23 -8.94 17.38
CA ALA A 18 13.85 -9.98 16.57
C ALA A 18 12.84 -10.70 15.67
N GLU A 19 11.63 -10.91 16.15
CA GLU A 19 10.60 -11.57 15.37
C GLU A 19 10.19 -10.73 14.17
N LEU A 20 9.94 -9.46 14.41
CA LEU A 20 9.57 -8.54 13.35
C LEU A 20 10.69 -8.41 12.33
N ARG A 21 11.95 -8.33 12.78
CA ARG A 21 13.07 -8.21 11.89
C ARG A 21 13.20 -9.42 10.97
N LYS A 22 13.02 -10.63 11.50
CA LYS A 22 13.08 -11.84 10.69
C LYS A 22 12.03 -11.81 9.60
N THR A 23 10.82 -11.39 9.93
CA THR A 23 9.75 -11.26 8.97
C THR A 23 10.09 -10.27 7.87
N LEU A 24 10.60 -9.09 8.26
CA LEU A 24 10.89 -8.04 7.30
C LEU A 24 12.11 -8.34 6.45
N GLU A 25 13.11 -9.05 6.97
CA GLU A 25 14.28 -9.43 6.19
C GLU A 25 13.90 -10.34 5.03
N ASN A 26 12.83 -11.10 5.16
CA ASN A 26 12.34 -11.99 4.13
C ASN A 26 11.13 -11.41 3.40
N ALA A 27 10.81 -10.15 3.65
CA ALA A 27 9.65 -9.53 3.06
C ALA A 27 9.87 -9.27 1.57
N LEU A 28 8.82 -9.42 0.80
CA LEU A 28 8.84 -9.13 -0.63
C LEU A 28 8.71 -7.63 -0.87
N PRO A 29 9.24 -7.13 -1.99
CA PRO A 29 9.14 -5.72 -2.30
C PRO A 29 7.70 -5.29 -2.55
N ILE A 30 7.43 -4.02 -2.33
CA ILE A 30 6.16 -3.40 -2.68
C ILE A 30 6.28 -2.85 -4.10
N THR A 31 5.26 -3.10 -4.92
CA THR A 31 5.18 -2.58 -6.27
C THR A 31 3.95 -1.69 -6.37
N ILE A 32 4.15 -0.44 -6.80
CA ILE A 32 3.04 0.51 -6.97
C ILE A 32 3.09 1.01 -8.41
N GLY A 33 2.00 0.82 -9.13
CA GLY A 33 1.88 1.23 -10.51
C GLY A 33 1.89 2.75 -10.69
N ASP A 34 1.90 3.17 -11.94
CA ASP A 34 1.91 4.60 -12.27
C ASP A 34 0.60 5.29 -11.93
N ASP A 35 0.67 6.58 -11.72
CA ASP A 35 -0.50 7.45 -11.52
C ASP A 35 -1.34 7.08 -10.32
N CYS A 36 -0.73 6.55 -9.27
CA CYS A 36 -1.44 6.25 -8.03
C CYS A 36 -1.38 7.42 -7.06
N TRP A 37 -2.42 7.54 -6.28
CA TRP A 37 -2.47 8.47 -5.14
C TRP A 37 -2.54 7.65 -3.87
N ILE A 38 -1.60 7.87 -2.95
CA ILE A 38 -1.61 7.18 -1.66
C ILE A 38 -1.88 8.22 -0.58
N GLY A 39 -3.02 8.11 0.06
CA GLY A 39 -3.45 9.05 1.08
C GLY A 39 -2.57 9.06 2.32
N GLY A 40 -2.61 10.15 3.09
CA GLY A 40 -1.75 10.33 4.26
C GLY A 40 -1.94 9.26 5.32
N ASN A 41 -0.86 8.94 6.01
CA ASN A 41 -0.84 7.94 7.09
C ASN A 41 -1.26 6.54 6.67
N SER A 42 -1.24 6.23 5.38
CA SER A 42 -1.51 4.88 4.89
C SER A 42 -0.30 3.99 5.12
N VAL A 43 -0.56 2.71 5.28
CA VAL A 43 0.47 1.68 5.46
C VAL A 43 0.31 0.66 4.36
N ILE A 44 1.40 0.37 3.65
CA ILE A 44 1.42 -0.68 2.62
C ILE A 44 2.28 -1.83 3.14
N CYS A 45 1.70 -3.00 3.23
CA CYS A 45 2.39 -4.17 3.77
C CYS A 45 3.36 -4.77 2.76
N PRO A 46 4.35 -5.56 3.22
CA PRO A 46 5.32 -6.19 2.32
C PRO A 46 4.67 -7.10 1.28
N GLY A 47 5.26 -7.15 0.09
CA GLY A 47 4.82 -8.05 -0.96
C GLY A 47 3.57 -7.64 -1.69
N ILE A 48 3.04 -6.46 -1.40
CA ILE A 48 1.79 -5.99 -2.00
C ILE A 48 2.08 -5.34 -3.35
N THR A 49 1.21 -5.61 -4.32
CA THR A 49 1.19 -4.93 -5.61
C THR A 49 -0.06 -4.09 -5.71
N ILE A 50 0.12 -2.79 -5.91
CA ILE A 50 -0.98 -1.86 -6.19
C ILE A 50 -0.90 -1.52 -7.67
N GLY A 51 -1.99 -1.80 -8.40
CA GLY A 51 -2.05 -1.56 -9.83
C GLY A 51 -2.01 -0.08 -10.18
N LYS A 52 -1.91 0.24 -11.46
CA LYS A 52 -1.84 1.62 -11.92
C LYS A 52 -3.17 2.35 -11.71
N GLY A 53 -3.09 3.65 -11.58
CA GLY A 53 -4.28 4.50 -11.49
C GLY A 53 -5.12 4.30 -10.24
N CYS A 54 -4.54 3.75 -9.17
CA CYS A 54 -5.28 3.49 -7.94
C CYS A 54 -5.29 4.69 -7.02
N VAL A 55 -6.31 4.77 -6.20
CA VAL A 55 -6.39 5.74 -5.09
C VAL A 55 -6.55 4.96 -3.80
N ILE A 56 -5.65 5.20 -2.87
CA ILE A 56 -5.70 4.61 -1.53
C ILE A 56 -6.09 5.71 -0.56
N GLY A 57 -7.23 5.54 0.10
CA GLY A 57 -7.73 6.55 1.03
C GLY A 57 -6.81 6.73 2.24
N ALA A 58 -6.84 7.92 2.84
CA ALA A 58 -5.99 8.25 3.98
C ALA A 58 -6.24 7.28 5.14
N GLY A 59 -5.18 6.93 5.84
CA GLY A 59 -5.27 6.06 7.01
C GLY A 59 -5.53 4.60 6.70
N SER A 60 -5.43 4.20 5.44
CA SER A 60 -5.70 2.81 5.04
C SER A 60 -4.51 1.91 5.34
N VAL A 61 -4.79 0.64 5.58
CA VAL A 61 -3.75 -0.38 5.75
C VAL A 61 -3.95 -1.42 4.65
N VAL A 62 -3.07 -1.42 3.67
CA VAL A 62 -3.18 -2.27 2.49
C VAL A 62 -2.48 -3.60 2.76
N THR A 63 -3.26 -4.65 2.89
CA THR A 63 -2.77 -5.98 3.23
C THR A 63 -2.90 -6.98 2.09
N LYS A 64 -3.55 -6.60 0.99
CA LYS A 64 -3.75 -7.44 -0.19
C LYS A 64 -3.51 -6.62 -1.45
N ASN A 65 -3.21 -7.31 -2.54
CA ASN A 65 -3.00 -6.64 -3.82
C ASN A 65 -4.25 -5.87 -4.24
N ILE A 66 -4.02 -4.74 -4.87
CA ILE A 66 -5.10 -3.87 -5.35
C ILE A 66 -5.04 -3.85 -6.88
N PRO A 67 -6.12 -4.24 -7.57
CA PRO A 67 -6.14 -4.23 -9.03
C PRO A 67 -6.10 -2.82 -9.60
N ASP A 68 -5.77 -2.70 -10.89
CA ASP A 68 -5.69 -1.41 -11.56
C ASP A 68 -6.96 -0.59 -11.40
N ASN A 69 -6.81 0.71 -11.37
CA ASN A 69 -7.90 1.68 -11.42
C ASN A 69 -8.94 1.46 -10.33
N SER A 70 -8.47 1.23 -9.11
CA SER A 70 -9.35 0.94 -7.97
C SER A 70 -9.23 2.01 -6.90
N LEU A 71 -10.33 2.24 -6.21
CA LEU A 71 -10.33 3.02 -4.98
C LEU A 71 -10.42 2.05 -3.80
N ALA A 72 -9.43 2.08 -2.94
CA ALA A 72 -9.38 1.21 -1.76
C ALA A 72 -9.22 2.03 -0.50
N VAL A 73 -9.96 1.69 0.54
CA VAL A 73 -9.92 2.42 1.81
C VAL A 73 -10.10 1.46 2.97
N GLY A 74 -9.63 1.87 4.11
CA GLY A 74 -9.91 1.20 5.38
C GLY A 74 -8.76 0.40 5.94
N ASN A 75 -9.03 -0.27 7.06
CA ASN A 75 -8.09 -1.15 7.74
C ASN A 75 -8.81 -2.44 8.11
N PRO A 76 -8.56 -3.55 7.41
CA PRO A 76 -7.76 -3.62 6.18
C PRO A 76 -8.43 -2.91 5.02
N ALA A 77 -7.62 -2.37 4.11
CA ALA A 77 -8.15 -1.66 2.95
C ALA A 77 -8.89 -2.61 2.03
N LYS A 78 -10.03 -2.14 1.55
CA LYS A 78 -10.86 -2.91 0.61
C LYS A 78 -11.18 -2.05 -0.59
N VAL A 79 -11.23 -2.68 -1.76
CA VAL A 79 -11.65 -1.99 -2.98
C VAL A 79 -13.12 -1.69 -2.87
N ILE A 80 -13.47 -0.40 -2.90
CA ILE A 80 -14.86 0.00 -2.78
C ILE A 80 -15.49 0.35 -4.12
N ARG A 81 -14.67 0.65 -5.12
CA ARG A 81 -15.17 0.81 -6.49
C ARG A 81 -14.01 0.91 -7.48
N LYS A 82 -14.32 0.75 -8.74
CA LYS A 82 -13.40 1.02 -9.83
C LYS A 82 -13.45 2.50 -10.21
N LEU A 83 -12.32 3.03 -10.63
CA LEU A 83 -12.22 4.40 -11.10
C LEU A 83 -12.32 4.41 -12.63
N ASN A 84 -13.02 5.41 -13.17
CA ASN A 84 -13.06 5.58 -14.62
C ASN A 84 -11.73 6.11 -15.11
N GLN A 85 -11.33 5.59 -16.27
CA GLN A 85 -10.07 5.96 -16.91
C GLN A 85 -10.31 6.50 -18.31
N GLU A 86 -11.30 7.31 -18.48
CA GLU A 86 -11.58 7.89 -19.78
C GLU A 86 -10.72 9.11 -20.07
#